data_4ba171584981d4f32e668b71807474a0
#
_entry.id   4ba171584981d4f32e668b71807474a0
#
_cell.length_a   1.000
_cell.length_b   1.000
_cell.length_c   1.000
_cell.angle_alpha   90.00
_cell.angle_beta   90.00
_cell.angle_gamma   90.00
#
_symmetry.space_group_name_H-M   'P 1'
#
loop_
_entity.id
_entity.type
_entity.pdbx_description
1 polymer ?
#
loop_
_entity_poly.entity_id
_entity_poly.type
_entity_poly.pdbx_seq_one_letter_code
_entity_poly.pdbx_strand_id
1 'polypeptide(L)'
;RALDDQYMAGTYTKEDGPHLFLIFQAKDYNQAYASMLTWEKTMLRDLFTIFNIDLSENSELLFEKPWGDVIIDNKDARIIYDRSGKQILYYAFPNKNYFIITDDQDTIREVNLRLLSKTTKPL
;
A
#
# COMPACT_ATOMS: atom_id res chain seq x y z
N ARG A 1 -19.16 1.22 -5.08
CA ARG A 1 -17.76 0.98 -4.76
C ARG A 1 -17.59 0.94 -3.25
N ALA A 2 -16.88 -0.07 -2.77
CA ALA A 2 -16.69 -0.28 -1.34
C ALA A 2 -15.66 0.69 -0.74
N LEU A 3 -14.89 1.36 -1.57
CA LEU A 3 -13.86 2.31 -1.14
C LEU A 3 -14.45 3.72 -1.10
N ASP A 4 -14.04 4.47 -0.08
CA ASP A 4 -14.37 5.88 -0.01
C ASP A 4 -13.56 6.62 -1.08
N ASP A 5 -14.17 7.63 -1.72
CA ASP A 5 -13.47 8.46 -2.68
C ASP A 5 -12.41 9.35 -2.02
N GLN A 6 -12.52 9.56 -0.72
CA GLN A 6 -11.55 10.38 0.01
C GLN A 6 -10.29 9.57 0.31
N TYR A 7 -9.17 10.20 0.09
CA TYR A 7 -7.88 9.63 0.43
C TYR A 7 -6.97 10.71 0.98
N MET A 8 -5.93 10.26 1.68
CA MET A 8 -4.89 11.14 2.19
C MET A 8 -3.57 10.67 1.62
N ALA A 9 -2.77 11.61 1.13
CA ALA A 9 -1.40 11.33 0.71
C ALA A 9 -0.45 12.01 1.67
N GLY A 10 0.68 11.37 1.93
CA GLY A 10 1.70 11.93 2.79
C GLY A 10 3.05 11.31 2.50
N THR A 11 4.07 11.77 3.22
CA THR A 11 5.39 11.20 3.12
C THR A 11 5.95 10.94 4.50
N TYR A 12 6.75 9.87 4.59
CA TYR A 12 7.56 9.55 5.76
C TYR A 12 9.02 9.62 5.32
N THR A 13 9.79 10.53 5.93
CA THR A 13 11.17 10.76 5.55
C THR A 13 12.09 9.87 6.35
N LYS A 14 12.90 9.08 5.63
CA LYS A 14 13.93 8.22 6.18
C LYS A 14 15.30 8.71 5.72
N GLU A 15 16.36 7.99 6.09
CA GLU A 15 17.72 8.37 5.68
C GLU A 15 17.90 8.38 4.16
N ASP A 16 17.20 7.49 3.46
CA ASP A 16 17.24 7.39 2.00
C ASP A 16 16.28 8.37 1.31
N GLY A 17 15.58 9.20 2.09
CA GLY A 17 14.68 10.22 1.54
C GLY A 17 13.22 9.98 1.91
N PRO A 18 12.32 10.78 1.32
CA PRO A 18 10.89 10.66 1.61
C PRO A 18 10.28 9.45 0.90
N HIS A 19 9.35 8.79 1.60
CA HIS A 19 8.56 7.70 1.06
C HIS A 19 7.10 8.10 1.04
N LEU A 20 6.52 8.08 -0.14
CA LEU A 20 5.10 8.41 -0.32
C LEU A 20 4.23 7.30 0.25
N PHE A 21 3.12 7.70 0.85
CA PHE A 21 2.06 6.75 1.18
C PHE A 21 0.70 7.34 0.81
N LEU A 22 -0.23 6.45 0.50
CA LEU A 22 -1.62 6.80 0.25
C LEU A 22 -2.47 6.04 1.27
N ILE A 23 -3.37 6.74 1.94
CA ILE A 23 -4.32 6.14 2.88
C ILE A 23 -5.71 6.33 2.34
N PHE A 24 -6.48 5.24 2.28
CA PHE A 24 -7.86 5.26 1.84
C PHE A 24 -8.75 4.77 2.95
N GLN A 25 -9.92 5.38 3.08
CA GLN A 25 -10.92 4.93 4.01
C GLN A 25 -11.73 3.80 3.40
N ALA A 26 -11.98 2.74 4.17
CA ALA A 26 -12.79 1.61 3.74
C ALA A 26 -14.11 1.64 4.51
N LYS A 27 -15.23 1.71 3.80
CA LYS A 27 -16.55 1.70 4.42
C LYS A 27 -16.97 0.29 4.83
N ASP A 28 -16.55 -0.71 4.07
CA ASP A 28 -16.82 -2.11 4.33
C ASP A 28 -15.53 -2.86 4.08
N TYR A 29 -14.96 -3.45 5.15
CA TYR A 29 -13.67 -4.10 5.08
C TYR A 29 -13.64 -5.23 4.05
N ASN A 30 -14.65 -6.11 4.07
CA ASN A 30 -14.63 -7.28 3.19
C ASN A 30 -14.74 -6.89 1.73
N GLN A 31 -15.59 -5.91 1.41
CA GLN A 31 -15.71 -5.42 0.04
C GLN A 31 -14.48 -4.64 -0.38
N ALA A 32 -13.91 -3.85 0.52
CA ALA A 32 -12.67 -3.13 0.23
C ALA A 32 -11.53 -4.10 -0.07
N TYR A 33 -11.38 -5.13 0.74
CA TYR A 33 -10.35 -6.14 0.52
C TYR A 33 -10.54 -6.83 -0.85
N ALA A 34 -11.76 -7.23 -1.17
CA ALA A 34 -12.05 -7.84 -2.46
C ALA A 34 -11.77 -6.89 -3.62
N SER A 35 -12.10 -5.61 -3.46
CA SER A 35 -11.81 -4.58 -4.47
C SER A 35 -10.31 -4.40 -4.68
N MET A 36 -9.53 -4.44 -3.60
CA MET A 36 -8.08 -4.33 -3.69
C MET A 36 -7.48 -5.53 -4.42
N LEU A 37 -7.94 -6.74 -4.14
CA LEU A 37 -7.49 -7.93 -4.86
C LEU A 37 -7.77 -7.82 -6.36
N THR A 38 -8.91 -7.28 -6.73
CA THR A 38 -9.25 -7.02 -8.13
C THR A 38 -8.35 -5.97 -8.74
N TRP A 39 -8.08 -4.90 -8.00
CA TRP A 39 -7.22 -3.80 -8.46
C TRP A 39 -5.77 -4.23 -8.64
N GLU A 40 -5.33 -5.29 -7.97
CA GLU A 40 -3.96 -5.80 -8.14
C GLU A 40 -3.58 -6.03 -9.60
N LYS A 41 -4.55 -6.38 -10.42
CA LYS A 41 -4.31 -6.64 -11.85
C LYS A 41 -3.79 -5.42 -12.61
N THR A 42 -4.15 -4.22 -12.16
CA THR A 42 -3.77 -2.96 -12.81
C THR A 42 -3.12 -1.96 -11.86
N MET A 43 -3.01 -2.28 -10.57
CA MET A 43 -2.56 -1.32 -9.57
C MET A 43 -1.18 -0.76 -9.89
N LEU A 44 -0.23 -1.61 -10.25
CA LEU A 44 1.12 -1.16 -10.57
C LEU A 44 1.12 -0.22 -11.75
N ARG A 45 0.34 -0.55 -12.80
CA ARG A 45 0.19 0.31 -13.97
C ARG A 45 -0.40 1.66 -13.62
N ASP A 46 -1.37 1.67 -12.70
CA ASP A 46 -2.03 2.91 -12.30
C ASP A 46 -1.15 3.79 -11.42
N LEU A 47 -0.23 3.19 -10.65
CA LEU A 47 0.51 3.90 -9.61
C LEU A 47 2.01 4.06 -9.87
N PHE A 48 2.56 3.48 -10.95
CA PHE A 48 4.01 3.48 -11.13
C PHE A 48 4.60 4.88 -11.24
N THR A 49 3.88 5.81 -11.84
CA THR A 49 4.34 7.19 -11.99
C THR A 49 4.37 7.89 -10.62
N ILE A 50 3.33 7.70 -9.82
CA ILE A 50 3.20 8.35 -8.51
C ILE A 50 4.31 7.89 -7.58
N PHE A 51 4.61 6.59 -7.58
CA PHE A 51 5.66 6.02 -6.71
C PHE A 51 7.04 6.01 -7.36
N ASN A 52 7.17 6.59 -8.54
CA ASN A 52 8.45 6.69 -9.24
C ASN A 52 9.11 5.32 -9.43
N ILE A 53 8.31 4.34 -9.80
CA ILE A 53 8.79 2.97 -10.03
C ILE A 53 9.48 2.90 -11.38
N ASP A 54 10.69 2.33 -11.39
CA ASP A 54 11.49 2.20 -12.60
C ASP A 54 10.99 1.02 -13.42
N LEU A 55 10.51 1.30 -14.63
CA LEU A 55 10.03 0.29 -15.57
C LEU A 55 11.00 0.05 -16.72
N SER A 56 12.23 0.58 -16.64
CA SER A 56 13.18 0.51 -17.76
C SER A 56 13.57 -0.91 -18.13
N GLU A 57 13.49 -1.85 -17.21
CA GLU A 57 13.78 -3.26 -17.46
C GLU A 57 12.51 -4.09 -17.29
N ASN A 58 11.99 -4.66 -18.37
CA ASN A 58 10.90 -5.65 -18.33
C ASN A 58 9.55 -5.12 -17.86
N SER A 59 9.15 -3.93 -18.32
CA SER A 59 7.90 -3.31 -17.87
C SER A 59 6.67 -4.20 -18.08
N GLU A 60 6.57 -4.88 -19.22
CA GLU A 60 5.42 -5.75 -19.48
C GLU A 60 5.37 -6.93 -18.51
N LEU A 61 6.52 -7.56 -18.27
CA LEU A 61 6.60 -8.69 -17.35
C LEU A 61 6.33 -8.25 -15.92
N LEU A 62 6.74 -7.04 -15.56
CA LEU A 62 6.47 -6.52 -14.22
C LEU A 62 4.96 -6.34 -14.00
N PHE A 63 4.24 -5.82 -14.98
CA PHE A 63 2.80 -5.64 -14.86
C PHE A 63 2.04 -6.98 -14.78
N GLU A 64 2.64 -8.05 -15.26
CA GLU A 64 2.04 -9.38 -15.22
C GLU A 64 2.41 -10.16 -13.97
N LYS A 65 3.32 -9.65 -13.14
CA LYS A 65 3.73 -10.36 -11.92
C LYS A 65 2.57 -10.43 -10.93
N PRO A 66 2.34 -11.60 -10.33
CA PRO A 66 1.32 -11.71 -9.30
C PRO A 66 1.76 -11.04 -8.01
N TRP A 67 0.80 -10.51 -7.28
CA TRP A 67 1.01 -10.07 -5.90
C TRP A 67 1.06 -11.30 -5.00
N GLY A 68 1.73 -11.17 -3.87
CA GLY A 68 1.82 -12.24 -2.88
C GLY A 68 1.46 -11.76 -1.49
N ASP A 69 1.25 -12.70 -0.61
CA ASP A 69 0.99 -12.40 0.80
C ASP A 69 2.29 -12.13 1.54
N VAL A 70 2.22 -11.20 2.49
CA VAL A 70 3.33 -10.90 3.38
C VAL A 70 2.75 -10.45 4.71
N ILE A 71 3.51 -10.60 5.78
CA ILE A 71 3.12 -10.10 7.11
C ILE A 71 4.02 -8.93 7.45
N ILE A 72 3.41 -7.79 7.72
CA ILE A 72 4.11 -6.57 8.12
C ILE A 72 3.49 -6.11 9.44
N ASP A 73 4.31 -5.99 10.47
CA ASP A 73 3.88 -5.52 11.79
C ASP A 73 2.71 -6.35 12.33
N ASN A 74 2.84 -7.68 12.20
CA ASN A 74 1.82 -8.65 12.64
C ASN A 74 0.47 -8.56 11.92
N LYS A 75 0.44 -7.90 10.77
CA LYS A 75 -0.79 -7.75 9.99
C LYS A 75 -0.57 -8.27 8.58
N ASP A 76 -1.62 -8.82 8.02
CA ASP A 76 -1.60 -9.28 6.65
C ASP A 76 -1.44 -8.10 5.69
N ALA A 77 -0.59 -8.28 4.71
CA ALA A 77 -0.34 -7.31 3.67
C ALA A 77 -0.14 -8.02 2.35
N ARG A 78 -0.15 -7.25 1.28
CA ARG A 78 0.13 -7.78 -0.06
C ARG A 78 1.32 -7.04 -0.63
N ILE A 79 2.12 -7.74 -1.42
CA ILE A 79 3.36 -7.19 -1.96
C ILE A 79 3.57 -7.65 -3.39
N ILE A 80 4.21 -6.81 -4.18
CA ILE A 80 4.69 -7.17 -5.50
C ILE A 80 6.20 -6.97 -5.55
N TYR A 81 6.92 -7.97 -6.12
CA TYR A 81 8.37 -7.94 -6.31
C TYR A 81 8.68 -7.79 -7.79
N ASP A 82 9.82 -7.20 -8.10
CA ASP A 82 10.33 -7.24 -9.47
C ASP A 82 11.00 -8.58 -9.77
N ARG A 83 11.54 -8.71 -10.97
CA ARG A 83 12.17 -9.98 -11.39
C ARG A 83 13.41 -10.33 -10.57
N SER A 84 14.08 -9.32 -10.02
CA SER A 84 15.27 -9.56 -9.18
C SER A 84 14.93 -9.87 -7.73
N GLY A 85 13.64 -9.85 -7.38
CA GLY A 85 13.20 -10.06 -6.00
C GLY A 85 13.15 -8.79 -5.18
N LYS A 86 13.34 -7.64 -5.80
CA LYS A 86 13.22 -6.35 -5.11
C LYS A 86 11.77 -6.03 -4.84
N GLN A 87 11.50 -5.57 -3.64
CA GLN A 87 10.16 -5.15 -3.22
C GLN A 87 9.80 -3.83 -3.91
N ILE A 88 8.64 -3.81 -4.57
CA ILE A 88 8.23 -2.66 -5.37
C ILE A 88 7.15 -1.86 -4.66
N LEU A 89 6.09 -2.52 -4.23
CA LEU A 89 4.91 -1.85 -3.71
C LEU A 89 4.18 -2.78 -2.76
N TYR A 90 3.55 -2.19 -1.75
CA TYR A 90 2.79 -2.94 -0.74
C TYR A 90 1.44 -2.28 -0.53
N TYR A 91 0.47 -3.05 -0.09
CA TYR A 91 -0.69 -2.46 0.56
C TYR A 91 -1.08 -3.30 1.78
N ALA A 92 -1.65 -2.65 2.76
CA ALA A 92 -2.02 -3.29 4.02
C ALA A 92 -3.26 -2.64 4.60
N PHE A 93 -3.97 -3.39 5.44
CA PHE A 93 -5.10 -2.87 6.21
C PHE A 93 -4.66 -2.78 7.66
N PRO A 94 -4.20 -1.60 8.14
CA PRO A 94 -3.82 -1.44 9.55
C PRO A 94 -4.99 -1.72 10.50
N ASN A 95 -6.20 -1.45 10.05
CA ASN A 95 -7.43 -1.81 10.73
C ASN A 95 -8.53 -1.98 9.68
N LYS A 96 -9.78 -2.17 10.14
CA LYS A 96 -10.89 -2.41 9.20
C LYS A 96 -11.41 -1.16 8.51
N ASN A 97 -10.96 0.03 8.93
CA ASN A 97 -11.48 1.29 8.43
C ASN A 97 -10.57 1.95 7.39
N TYR A 98 -9.32 1.51 7.28
CA TYR A 98 -8.33 2.13 6.40
C TYR A 98 -7.48 1.10 5.72
N PHE A 99 -6.97 1.44 4.53
CA PHE A 99 -5.83 0.73 3.95
C PHE A 99 -4.80 1.73 3.47
N ILE A 100 -3.56 1.26 3.40
CA ILE A 100 -2.42 2.08 3.02
C ILE A 100 -1.69 1.43 1.87
N ILE A 101 -1.23 2.25 0.91
CA ILE A 101 -0.37 1.82 -0.19
C ILE A 101 0.93 2.59 -0.08
N THR A 102 2.06 1.88 -0.13
CA THR A 102 3.38 2.51 -0.06
C THR A 102 4.43 1.56 -0.65
N ASP A 103 5.63 2.09 -0.86
CA ASP A 103 6.76 1.30 -1.36
C ASP A 103 7.74 0.90 -0.25
N ASP A 104 7.40 1.12 1.02
CA ASP A 104 8.34 0.96 2.13
C ASP A 104 7.66 0.38 3.36
N GLN A 105 8.22 -0.70 3.92
CA GLN A 105 7.64 -1.37 5.09
C GLN A 105 7.66 -0.51 6.35
N ASP A 106 8.72 0.24 6.55
CA ASP A 106 8.81 1.10 7.74
C ASP A 106 7.74 2.18 7.72
N THR A 107 7.39 2.65 6.51
CA THR A 107 6.31 3.61 6.35
C THR A 107 4.98 3.03 6.81
N ILE A 108 4.73 1.75 6.51
CA ILE A 108 3.50 1.08 6.98
C ILE A 108 3.47 1.05 8.50
N ARG A 109 4.58 0.69 9.14
CA ARG A 109 4.67 0.64 10.61
C ARG A 109 4.43 2.01 11.23
N GLU A 110 5.05 3.05 10.67
CA GLU A 110 4.92 4.40 11.19
C GLU A 110 3.49 4.92 11.05
N VAL A 111 2.88 4.73 9.90
CA VAL A 111 1.50 5.15 9.67
C VAL A 111 0.55 4.39 10.59
N ASN A 112 0.78 3.09 10.76
CA ASN A 112 -0.04 2.27 11.65
C ASN A 112 0.01 2.80 13.08
N LEU A 113 1.20 3.15 13.58
CA LEU A 113 1.36 3.73 14.91
C LEU A 113 0.57 5.03 15.05
N ARG A 114 0.63 5.89 14.05
CA ARG A 114 -0.10 7.17 14.07
C ARG A 114 -1.61 6.97 14.03
N LEU A 115 -2.09 6.01 13.25
CA LEU A 115 -3.52 5.70 13.20
C LEU A 115 -4.00 5.14 14.53
N LEU A 116 -3.23 4.25 15.16
CA LEU A 116 -3.55 3.72 16.49
C LEU A 116 -3.60 4.82 17.52
N SER A 117 -2.62 5.71 17.53
CA SER A 117 -2.58 6.84 18.45
C SER A 117 -3.82 7.72 18.30
N LYS A 118 -4.23 7.95 17.06
CA LYS A 118 -5.41 8.76 16.76
C LYS A 118 -6.69 8.10 17.23
N THR A 119 -6.82 6.77 17.07
CA THR A 119 -8.02 6.05 17.44
C THR A 119 -8.15 5.82 18.95
N THR A 120 -7.04 5.84 19.68
CA THR A 120 -7.03 5.63 21.13
C THR A 120 -7.04 6.93 21.92
N LYS A 121 -6.87 8.06 21.25
CA LYS A 121 -6.83 9.36 21.91
C LYS A 121 -8.23 9.75 22.35
N PRO A 122 -8.44 10.03 23.63
CA PRO A 122 -9.74 10.51 24.09
C PRO A 122 -10.06 11.89 23.51
N LEU A 123 -11.30 12.07 23.20
CA LEU A 123 -11.78 13.36 22.69
C LEU A 123 -12.15 14.29 23.81
#